data_15f294b71d6c15a60424b78551a82610
#
_entry.id   15f294b71d6c15a60424b78551a82610
#
_cell.length_a   1.000
_cell.length_b   1.000
_cell.length_c   1.000
_cell.angle_alpha   90.00
_cell.angle_beta   90.00
_cell.angle_gamma   90.00
#
_symmetry.space_group_name_H-M   'P 1'
#
loop_
_entity.id
_entity.type
_entity.pdbx_description
1 polymer ?
#
loop_
_entity_poly.entity_id
_entity_poly.type
_entity_poly.pdbx_seq_one_letter_code
_entity_poly.pdbx_strand_id
1 'polypeptide(L)'
;HDEQTYQFEIAQFYCELAQTALFKSNLDAARYNVQKALDANKKCARANMILGDIETKQGNFPAAVEAYGAIEQQNHAYLSMVGEKLYEAYSAQGKQEEGLNRLIGYMQTFPDLDLINVIYEKALLLKGESEAAQLAIDLVRQKPDLNGVYRLLGLKISDMNPAWKADADMMRSVIGRQLQRSVMYRCRNCHFKSQV
;
A
#
# COMPACT_ATOMS: atom_id res chain seq x y z
N HIS A 1 -8.96 -10.21 -27.56
CA HIS A 1 -7.96 -9.25 -27.06
C HIS A 1 -8.51 -7.83 -27.02
N ASP A 2 -9.23 -7.40 -28.08
CA ASP A 2 -9.72 -6.00 -28.20
C ASP A 2 -10.81 -5.64 -27.19
N GLU A 3 -11.76 -6.54 -26.94
CA GLU A 3 -12.90 -6.29 -26.04
C GLU A 3 -12.47 -6.12 -24.57
N GLN A 4 -11.55 -6.96 -24.10
CA GLN A 4 -11.02 -6.85 -22.71
C GLN A 4 -10.21 -5.56 -22.51
N THR A 5 -9.45 -5.15 -23.51
CA THR A 5 -8.70 -3.91 -23.49
C THR A 5 -9.64 -2.71 -23.43
N TYR A 6 -10.69 -2.73 -24.23
CA TYR A 6 -11.70 -1.67 -24.25
C TYR A 6 -12.47 -1.56 -22.91
N GLN A 7 -12.87 -2.69 -22.32
CA GLN A 7 -13.50 -2.69 -21.00
C GLN A 7 -12.58 -2.16 -19.89
N PHE A 8 -11.28 -2.47 -19.97
CA PHE A 8 -10.30 -1.92 -19.07
C PHE A 8 -10.20 -0.39 -19.21
N GLU A 9 -10.12 0.13 -20.43
CA GLU A 9 -10.05 1.58 -20.68
C GLU A 9 -11.30 2.32 -20.19
N ILE A 10 -12.50 1.75 -20.43
CA ILE A 10 -13.76 2.27 -19.90
C ILE A 10 -13.71 2.34 -18.36
N ALA A 11 -13.25 1.29 -17.72
CA ALA A 11 -13.15 1.27 -16.26
C ALA A 11 -12.18 2.36 -15.75
N GLN A 12 -11.04 2.56 -16.42
CA GLN A 12 -10.10 3.62 -16.05
C GLN A 12 -10.69 5.02 -16.25
N PHE A 13 -11.44 5.25 -17.33
CA PHE A 13 -12.13 6.51 -17.56
C PHE A 13 -13.12 6.85 -16.43
N TYR A 14 -13.94 5.87 -16.01
CA TYR A 14 -14.85 6.08 -14.89
C TYR A 14 -14.11 6.26 -13.56
N CYS A 15 -12.95 5.63 -13.36
CA CYS A 15 -12.11 5.89 -12.20
C CYS A 15 -11.60 7.34 -12.17
N GLU A 16 -11.25 7.94 -13.30
CA GLU A 16 -10.87 9.37 -13.38
C GLU A 16 -12.04 10.28 -12.99
N LEU A 17 -13.24 9.99 -13.49
CA LEU A 17 -14.45 10.74 -13.13
C LEU A 17 -14.77 10.58 -11.63
N ALA A 18 -14.65 9.37 -11.10
CA ALA A 18 -14.85 9.09 -9.68
C ALA A 18 -13.85 9.86 -8.80
N GLN A 19 -12.57 9.85 -9.17
CA GLN A 19 -11.51 10.57 -8.45
C GLN A 19 -11.76 12.08 -8.46
N THR A 20 -12.18 12.62 -9.61
CA THR A 20 -12.52 14.03 -9.75
C THR A 20 -13.72 14.41 -8.89
N ALA A 21 -14.76 13.57 -8.86
CA ALA A 21 -15.94 13.78 -8.02
C ALA A 21 -15.58 13.71 -6.52
N LEU A 22 -14.72 12.75 -6.14
CA LEU A 22 -14.23 12.59 -4.77
C LEU A 22 -13.41 13.81 -4.30
N PHE A 23 -12.56 14.35 -5.18
CA PHE A 23 -11.81 15.58 -4.92
C PHE A 23 -12.74 16.78 -4.65
N LYS A 24 -13.84 16.87 -5.40
CA LYS A 24 -14.89 17.88 -5.20
C LYS A 24 -15.83 17.56 -4.03
N SER A 25 -15.56 16.51 -3.26
CA SER A 25 -16.42 16.03 -2.17
C SER A 25 -17.86 15.66 -2.60
N ASN A 26 -18.05 15.38 -3.90
CA ASN A 26 -19.32 14.88 -4.42
C ASN A 26 -19.32 13.34 -4.34
N LEU A 27 -19.67 12.82 -3.16
CA LEU A 27 -19.59 11.39 -2.86
C LEU A 27 -20.59 10.56 -3.69
N ASP A 28 -21.76 11.10 -4.00
CA ASP A 28 -22.77 10.41 -4.81
C ASP A 28 -22.30 10.20 -6.24
N ALA A 29 -21.76 11.27 -6.87
CA ALA A 29 -21.18 11.18 -8.20
C ALA A 29 -19.94 10.27 -8.21
N ALA A 30 -19.10 10.32 -7.17
CA ALA A 30 -17.95 9.44 -7.04
C ALA A 30 -18.39 7.97 -6.99
N ARG A 31 -19.37 7.63 -6.15
CA ARG A 31 -19.91 6.27 -6.03
C ARG A 31 -20.55 5.79 -7.33
N TYR A 32 -21.33 6.64 -8.00
CA TYR A 32 -21.91 6.31 -9.29
C TYR A 32 -20.83 5.93 -10.32
N ASN A 33 -19.77 6.72 -10.43
CA ASN A 33 -18.70 6.45 -11.37
C ASN A 33 -17.86 5.21 -10.99
N VAL A 34 -17.64 4.95 -9.69
CA VAL A 34 -17.01 3.69 -9.23
C VAL A 34 -17.84 2.50 -9.66
N GLN A 35 -19.17 2.55 -9.50
CA GLN A 35 -20.04 1.45 -9.93
C GLN A 35 -19.93 1.22 -11.44
N LYS A 36 -19.92 2.27 -12.25
CA LYS A 36 -19.70 2.16 -13.71
C LYS A 36 -18.34 1.55 -14.06
N ALA A 37 -17.28 1.90 -13.32
CA ALA A 37 -15.97 1.29 -13.49
C ALA A 37 -15.99 -0.22 -13.19
N LEU A 38 -16.67 -0.63 -12.11
CA LEU A 38 -16.80 -2.04 -11.71
C LEU A 38 -17.74 -2.82 -12.64
N ASP A 39 -18.76 -2.19 -13.20
CA ASP A 39 -19.65 -2.80 -14.22
C ASP A 39 -18.84 -3.11 -15.50
N ALA A 40 -17.95 -2.21 -15.91
CA ALA A 40 -17.07 -2.43 -17.06
C ALA A 40 -15.97 -3.45 -16.76
N ASN A 41 -15.38 -3.42 -15.58
CA ASN A 41 -14.35 -4.35 -15.15
C ASN A 41 -14.45 -4.66 -13.65
N LYS A 42 -15.04 -5.80 -13.32
CA LYS A 42 -15.23 -6.27 -11.93
C LYS A 42 -13.90 -6.42 -11.14
N LYS A 43 -12.77 -6.58 -11.85
CA LYS A 43 -11.45 -6.69 -11.24
C LYS A 43 -10.66 -5.38 -11.26
N CYS A 44 -11.33 -4.24 -11.37
CA CYS A 44 -10.69 -2.93 -11.35
C CYS A 44 -10.22 -2.57 -9.93
N ALA A 45 -8.96 -2.86 -9.60
CA ALA A 45 -8.37 -2.54 -8.29
C ALA A 45 -8.47 -1.04 -7.98
N ARG A 46 -8.28 -0.17 -8.98
CA ARG A 46 -8.39 1.29 -8.80
C ARG A 46 -9.79 1.73 -8.38
N ALA A 47 -10.84 1.11 -8.94
CA ALA A 47 -12.21 1.40 -8.53
C ALA A 47 -12.45 1.05 -7.06
N ASN A 48 -11.92 -0.09 -6.59
CA ASN A 48 -12.02 -0.49 -5.19
C ASN A 48 -11.17 0.40 -4.26
N MET A 49 -10.02 0.93 -4.71
CA MET A 49 -9.28 1.95 -3.95
C MET A 49 -10.14 3.19 -3.71
N ILE A 50 -10.78 3.69 -4.76
CA ILE A 50 -11.64 4.88 -4.69
C ILE A 50 -12.88 4.59 -3.83
N LEU A 51 -13.47 3.39 -3.95
CA LEU A 51 -14.59 2.98 -3.11
C LEU A 51 -14.21 2.99 -1.63
N GLY A 52 -13.06 2.44 -1.28
CA GLY A 52 -12.54 2.48 0.08
C GLY A 52 -12.36 3.91 0.60
N ASP A 53 -11.86 4.82 -0.24
CA ASP A 53 -11.72 6.24 0.11
C ASP A 53 -13.10 6.92 0.32
N ILE A 54 -14.11 6.58 -0.47
CA ILE A 54 -15.49 7.07 -0.31
C ILE A 54 -16.07 6.57 1.02
N GLU A 55 -15.97 5.26 1.29
CA GLU A 55 -16.48 4.65 2.51
C GLU A 55 -15.80 5.23 3.76
N THR A 56 -14.49 5.44 3.71
CA THR A 56 -13.73 6.09 4.79
C THR A 56 -14.23 7.52 5.05
N LYS A 57 -14.45 8.31 3.99
CA LYS A 57 -15.01 9.68 4.14
C LYS A 57 -16.42 9.70 4.73
N GLN A 58 -17.20 8.66 4.54
CA GLN A 58 -18.53 8.50 5.12
C GLN A 58 -18.50 7.88 6.53
N GLY A 59 -17.33 7.51 7.04
CA GLY A 59 -17.20 6.83 8.34
C GLY A 59 -17.65 5.37 8.32
N ASN A 60 -17.88 4.79 7.15
CA ASN A 60 -18.27 3.39 6.99
C ASN A 60 -17.02 2.49 6.88
N PHE A 61 -16.29 2.39 8.00
CA PHE A 61 -15.01 1.68 8.04
C PHE A 61 -15.10 0.18 7.71
N PRO A 62 -16.14 -0.57 8.09
CA PRO A 62 -16.28 -1.96 7.64
C PRO A 62 -16.32 -2.09 6.12
N ALA A 63 -17.09 -1.25 5.43
CA ALA A 63 -17.14 -1.25 3.97
C ALA A 63 -15.82 -0.77 3.32
N ALA A 64 -15.11 0.16 3.97
CA ALA A 64 -13.78 0.56 3.54
C ALA A 64 -12.79 -0.62 3.58
N VAL A 65 -12.81 -1.41 4.67
CA VAL A 65 -11.99 -2.62 4.81
C VAL A 65 -12.31 -3.64 3.70
N GLU A 66 -13.59 -3.85 3.37
CA GLU A 66 -13.99 -4.74 2.28
C GLU A 66 -13.48 -4.24 0.93
N ALA A 67 -13.65 -2.95 0.63
CA ALA A 67 -13.22 -2.37 -0.63
C ALA A 67 -11.69 -2.44 -0.82
N TYR A 68 -10.91 -2.05 0.19
CA TYR A 68 -9.45 -2.16 0.14
C TYR A 68 -8.98 -3.62 0.11
N GLY A 69 -9.65 -4.51 0.85
CA GLY A 69 -9.33 -5.95 0.89
C GLY A 69 -9.56 -6.67 -0.43
N ALA A 70 -10.55 -6.24 -1.23
CA ALA A 70 -10.83 -6.82 -2.55
C ALA A 70 -9.65 -6.68 -3.53
N ILE A 71 -8.78 -5.70 -3.31
CA ILE A 71 -7.60 -5.42 -4.15
C ILE A 71 -6.61 -6.59 -4.16
N GLU A 72 -6.51 -7.35 -3.06
CA GLU A 72 -5.65 -8.54 -2.97
C GLU A 72 -5.89 -9.52 -4.13
N GLN A 73 -7.15 -9.77 -4.46
CA GLN A 73 -7.55 -10.73 -5.50
C GLN A 73 -7.58 -10.11 -6.91
N GLN A 74 -7.51 -8.80 -7.01
CA GLN A 74 -7.59 -8.09 -8.29
C GLN A 74 -6.19 -7.75 -8.83
N ASN A 75 -5.41 -7.06 -8.03
CA ASN A 75 -4.02 -6.72 -8.33
C ASN A 75 -3.30 -6.38 -7.01
N HIS A 76 -2.64 -7.36 -6.41
CA HIS A 76 -1.97 -7.22 -5.13
C HIS A 76 -0.88 -6.12 -5.10
N ALA A 77 -0.31 -5.74 -6.25
CA ALA A 77 0.68 -4.66 -6.30
C ALA A 77 0.14 -3.32 -5.76
N TYR A 78 -1.18 -3.09 -5.89
CA TYR A 78 -1.81 -1.89 -5.34
C TYR A 78 -1.97 -1.92 -3.80
N LEU A 79 -1.74 -3.06 -3.14
CA LEU A 79 -1.79 -3.15 -1.67
C LEU A 79 -0.75 -2.23 -1.01
N SER A 80 0.38 -1.98 -1.65
CA SER A 80 1.37 -1.00 -1.17
C SER A 80 0.81 0.43 -1.09
N MET A 81 -0.19 0.76 -1.91
CA MET A 81 -0.80 2.08 -1.94
C MET A 81 -1.93 2.25 -0.92
N VAL A 82 -2.58 1.16 -0.54
CA VAL A 82 -3.76 1.19 0.33
C VAL A 82 -3.51 0.58 1.72
N GLY A 83 -2.36 -0.03 1.94
CA GLY A 83 -2.08 -0.74 3.19
C GLY A 83 -2.25 0.13 4.44
N GLU A 84 -1.73 1.35 4.43
CA GLU A 84 -1.91 2.28 5.55
C GLU A 84 -3.38 2.66 5.74
N LYS A 85 -4.10 2.98 4.66
CA LYS A 85 -5.53 3.30 4.70
C LYS A 85 -6.37 2.14 5.22
N LEU A 86 -6.03 0.91 4.82
CA LEU A 86 -6.65 -0.31 5.31
C LEU A 86 -6.44 -0.47 6.82
N TYR A 87 -5.21 -0.28 7.30
CA TYR A 87 -4.91 -0.29 8.73
C TYR A 87 -5.73 0.77 9.48
N GLU A 88 -5.80 1.99 8.97
CA GLU A 88 -6.58 3.08 9.60
C GLU A 88 -8.06 2.75 9.66
N ALA A 89 -8.63 2.10 8.63
CA ALA A 89 -10.01 1.65 8.64
C ALA A 89 -10.25 0.55 9.70
N TYR A 90 -9.30 -0.35 9.94
CA TYR A 90 -9.33 -1.28 11.07
C TYR A 90 -9.20 -0.55 12.41
N SER A 91 -8.26 0.39 12.51
CA SER A 91 -7.98 1.16 13.73
C SER A 91 -9.21 1.97 14.17
N ALA A 92 -9.93 2.57 13.24
CA ALA A 92 -11.17 3.30 13.51
C ALA A 92 -12.29 2.42 14.10
N GLN A 93 -12.19 1.10 13.95
CA GLN A 93 -13.08 0.11 14.54
C GLN A 93 -12.55 -0.47 15.86
N GLY A 94 -11.42 0.02 16.39
CA GLY A 94 -10.74 -0.54 17.55
C GLY A 94 -10.03 -1.89 17.28
N LYS A 95 -9.76 -2.22 16.01
CA LYS A 95 -9.19 -3.49 15.54
C LYS A 95 -7.73 -3.35 15.06
N GLN A 96 -6.91 -2.59 15.80
CA GLN A 96 -5.55 -2.27 15.40
C GLN A 96 -4.66 -3.51 15.19
N GLU A 97 -4.78 -4.50 16.07
CA GLU A 97 -4.02 -5.75 15.94
C GLU A 97 -4.44 -6.57 14.72
N GLU A 98 -5.74 -6.61 14.43
CA GLU A 98 -6.27 -7.29 13.25
C GLU A 98 -5.74 -6.61 11.97
N GLY A 99 -5.75 -5.28 11.93
CA GLY A 99 -5.18 -4.48 10.83
C GLY A 99 -3.68 -4.74 10.64
N LEU A 100 -2.90 -4.74 11.71
CA LEU A 100 -1.47 -5.04 11.64
C LEU A 100 -1.21 -6.46 11.12
N ASN A 101 -1.93 -7.45 11.65
CA ASN A 101 -1.80 -8.84 11.21
C ASN A 101 -2.18 -9.02 9.73
N ARG A 102 -3.15 -8.24 9.24
CA ARG A 102 -3.52 -8.23 7.82
C ARG A 102 -2.37 -7.75 6.94
N LEU A 103 -1.71 -6.66 7.31
CA LEU A 103 -0.54 -6.14 6.57
C LEU A 103 0.65 -7.11 6.60
N ILE A 104 0.90 -7.74 7.74
CA ILE A 104 1.93 -8.78 7.87
C ILE A 104 1.63 -9.94 6.93
N GLY A 105 0.40 -10.43 6.91
CA GLY A 105 -0.06 -11.49 6.00
C GLY A 105 0.16 -11.14 4.53
N TYR A 106 -0.09 -9.90 4.15
CA TYR A 106 0.20 -9.44 2.79
C TYR A 106 1.69 -9.51 2.46
N MET A 107 2.57 -9.04 3.35
CA MET A 107 4.01 -9.13 3.13
C MET A 107 4.54 -10.57 3.09
N GLN A 108 3.94 -11.48 3.87
CA GLN A 108 4.27 -12.90 3.84
C GLN A 108 3.88 -13.56 2.51
N THR A 109 2.73 -13.18 1.96
CA THR A 109 2.22 -13.71 0.69
C THR A 109 2.88 -13.05 -0.52
N PHE A 110 3.11 -11.75 -0.43
CA PHE A 110 3.64 -10.88 -1.49
C PHE A 110 4.84 -10.07 -0.97
N PRO A 111 6.04 -10.67 -0.86
CA PRO A 111 7.20 -10.02 -0.24
C PRO A 111 7.73 -8.78 -0.98
N ASP A 112 7.30 -8.55 -2.23
CA ASP A 112 7.67 -7.37 -3.03
C ASP A 112 6.90 -6.10 -2.66
N LEU A 113 5.89 -6.21 -1.78
CA LEU A 113 5.10 -5.06 -1.35
C LEU A 113 5.92 -4.06 -0.52
N ASP A 114 5.60 -2.79 -0.68
CA ASP A 114 6.20 -1.69 0.04
C ASP A 114 5.41 -1.37 1.32
N LEU A 115 5.41 -2.27 2.29
CA LEU A 115 4.67 -2.12 3.55
C LEU A 115 5.54 -2.17 4.80
N ILE A 116 6.85 -2.40 4.68
CA ILE A 116 7.75 -2.58 5.84
C ILE A 116 7.70 -1.37 6.78
N ASN A 117 7.77 -0.16 6.23
CA ASN A 117 7.74 1.06 7.06
C ASN A 117 6.41 1.20 7.80
N VAL A 118 5.29 0.99 7.10
CA VAL A 118 3.95 1.06 7.71
C VAL A 118 3.81 0.01 8.81
N ILE A 119 4.20 -1.24 8.54
CA ILE A 119 4.15 -2.33 9.52
C ILE A 119 5.02 -1.99 10.74
N TYR A 120 6.25 -1.50 10.53
CA TYR A 120 7.14 -1.11 11.63
C TYR A 120 6.51 -0.02 12.49
N GLU A 121 6.02 1.07 11.89
CA GLU A 121 5.41 2.19 12.62
C GLU A 121 4.18 1.76 13.43
N LYS A 122 3.31 0.94 12.84
CA LYS A 122 2.12 0.45 13.55
C LYS A 122 2.48 -0.58 14.64
N ALA A 123 3.45 -1.45 14.37
CA ALA A 123 3.96 -2.39 15.38
C ALA A 123 4.66 -1.67 16.54
N LEU A 124 5.41 -0.59 16.27
CA LEU A 124 6.05 0.23 17.29
C LEU A 124 5.03 0.77 18.31
N LEU A 125 3.88 1.24 17.80
CA LEU A 125 2.80 1.76 18.66
C LEU A 125 2.10 0.68 19.50
N LEU A 126 1.96 -0.53 18.96
CA LEU A 126 1.20 -1.62 19.60
C LEU A 126 2.06 -2.52 20.47
N LYS A 127 3.30 -2.75 20.09
CA LYS A 127 4.16 -3.81 20.64
C LYS A 127 5.49 -3.32 21.21
N GLY A 128 5.84 -2.07 20.92
CA GLY A 128 7.13 -1.48 21.29
C GLY A 128 8.24 -1.75 20.28
N GLU A 129 9.39 -1.07 20.49
CA GLU A 129 10.47 -0.97 19.52
C GLU A 129 11.16 -2.31 19.21
N SER A 130 11.42 -3.12 20.24
CA SER A 130 12.12 -4.39 20.08
C SER A 130 11.34 -5.37 19.21
N GLU A 131 10.03 -5.53 19.45
CA GLU A 131 9.17 -6.42 18.66
C GLU A 131 8.95 -5.88 17.25
N ALA A 132 8.79 -4.56 17.11
CA ALA A 132 8.62 -3.94 15.80
C ALA A 132 9.88 -4.11 14.93
N ALA A 133 11.06 -3.91 15.50
CA ALA A 133 12.33 -4.11 14.81
C ALA A 133 12.52 -5.57 14.40
N GLN A 134 12.25 -6.53 15.30
CA GLN A 134 12.36 -7.95 15.00
C GLN A 134 11.41 -8.35 13.88
N LEU A 135 10.16 -7.89 13.92
CA LEU A 135 9.18 -8.13 12.87
C LEU A 135 9.64 -7.61 11.50
N ALA A 136 10.16 -6.39 11.43
CA ALA A 136 10.69 -5.83 10.18
C ALA A 136 11.87 -6.65 9.64
N ILE A 137 12.79 -7.08 10.52
CA ILE A 137 13.91 -7.94 10.17
C ILE A 137 13.43 -9.27 9.58
N ASP A 138 12.46 -9.91 10.24
CA ASP A 138 11.96 -11.22 9.82
C ASP A 138 11.23 -11.15 8.47
N LEU A 139 10.49 -10.07 8.21
CA LEU A 139 9.85 -9.84 6.91
C LEU A 139 10.88 -9.67 5.79
N VAL A 140 11.97 -8.92 6.02
CA VAL A 140 13.04 -8.75 5.02
C VAL A 140 13.80 -10.06 4.80
N ARG A 141 14.01 -10.88 5.85
CA ARG A 141 14.70 -12.17 5.75
C ARG A 141 13.97 -13.20 4.89
N GLN A 142 12.64 -13.12 4.78
CA GLN A 142 11.86 -14.03 3.95
C GLN A 142 12.21 -13.90 2.46
N LYS A 143 12.46 -12.68 1.99
CA LYS A 143 12.91 -12.38 0.62
C LYS A 143 13.89 -11.20 0.65
N PRO A 144 15.17 -11.46 0.95
CA PRO A 144 16.15 -10.39 1.03
C PRO A 144 16.38 -9.77 -0.36
N ASP A 145 16.07 -8.49 -0.49
CA ASP A 145 16.39 -7.68 -1.66
C ASP A 145 16.97 -6.32 -1.26
N LEU A 146 17.48 -5.57 -2.23
CA LEU A 146 18.09 -4.27 -1.97
C LEU A 146 17.09 -3.25 -1.43
N ASN A 147 15.82 -3.31 -1.85
CA ASN A 147 14.78 -2.42 -1.36
C ASN A 147 14.46 -2.70 0.11
N GLY A 148 14.26 -3.97 0.47
CA GLY A 148 14.00 -4.38 1.85
C GLY A 148 15.13 -3.97 2.79
N VAL A 149 16.39 -4.23 2.39
CA VAL A 149 17.57 -3.82 3.17
C VAL A 149 17.66 -2.30 3.28
N TYR A 150 17.44 -1.55 2.20
CA TYR A 150 17.43 -0.09 2.22
C TYR A 150 16.41 0.49 3.20
N ARG A 151 15.21 -0.10 3.24
CA ARG A 151 14.14 0.31 4.17
C ARG A 151 14.49 -0.05 5.59
N LEU A 152 14.97 -1.26 5.84
CA LEU A 152 15.37 -1.73 7.16
C LEU A 152 16.46 -0.82 7.77
N LEU A 153 17.47 -0.44 6.97
CA LEU A 153 18.50 0.50 7.38
C LEU A 153 17.98 1.94 7.63
N GLY A 154 16.80 2.25 7.11
CA GLY A 154 16.14 3.54 7.32
C GLY A 154 15.22 3.61 8.54
N LEU A 155 14.98 2.49 9.21
CA LEU A 155 14.16 2.48 10.42
C LEU A 155 14.87 3.22 11.55
N LYS A 156 14.12 4.04 12.27
CA LYS A 156 14.64 4.79 13.43
C LYS A 156 14.58 3.88 14.66
N ILE A 157 15.65 3.14 14.89
CA ILE A 157 15.80 2.28 16.07
C ILE A 157 16.59 3.09 17.10
N SER A 158 15.99 3.36 18.27
CA SER A 158 16.55 4.27 19.30
C SER A 158 17.82 3.71 19.93
N ASP A 159 17.88 2.41 20.14
CA ASP A 159 18.99 1.74 20.84
C ASP A 159 20.17 1.36 19.93
N MET A 160 20.17 1.84 18.70
CA MET A 160 21.29 1.57 17.78
C MET A 160 22.54 2.30 18.23
N ASN A 161 23.63 1.55 18.45
CA ASN A 161 24.94 2.12 18.79
C ASN A 161 25.32 3.20 17.74
N PRO A 162 25.79 4.41 18.17
CA PRO A 162 26.15 5.50 17.26
C PRO A 162 27.12 5.11 16.14
N ALA A 163 28.10 4.23 16.41
CA ALA A 163 29.02 3.72 15.38
C ALA A 163 28.27 2.91 14.31
N TRP A 164 27.36 2.02 14.71
CA TRP A 164 26.52 1.27 13.80
C TRP A 164 25.57 2.15 13.00
N LYS A 165 25.07 3.23 13.60
CA LYS A 165 24.20 4.18 12.90
C LYS A 165 24.92 4.86 11.75
N ALA A 166 26.17 5.28 11.94
CA ALA A 166 26.99 5.88 10.88
C ALA A 166 27.23 4.89 9.73
N ASP A 167 27.56 3.65 10.06
CA ASP A 167 27.76 2.58 9.06
C ASP A 167 26.45 2.23 8.32
N ALA A 168 25.33 2.16 9.03
CA ALA A 168 24.01 1.93 8.43
C ALA A 168 23.62 3.05 7.47
N ASP A 169 23.85 4.31 7.83
CA ASP A 169 23.61 5.48 6.97
C ASP A 169 24.50 5.46 5.72
N MET A 170 25.75 5.05 5.86
CA MET A 170 26.68 4.86 4.73
C MET A 170 26.19 3.74 3.80
N MET A 171 25.85 2.56 4.32
CA MET A 171 25.32 1.43 3.56
C MET A 171 24.02 1.81 2.85
N ARG A 172 23.11 2.48 3.55
CA ARG A 172 21.86 2.98 2.96
C ARG A 172 22.11 3.94 1.82
N SER A 173 23.09 4.85 1.95
CA SER A 173 23.46 5.78 0.88
C SER A 173 24.01 5.07 -0.36
N VAL A 174 24.83 4.03 -0.18
CA VAL A 174 25.36 3.22 -1.30
C VAL A 174 24.25 2.47 -2.00
N ILE A 175 23.38 1.79 -1.25
CA ILE A 175 22.25 1.04 -1.79
C ILE A 175 21.28 1.97 -2.51
N GLY A 176 20.96 3.15 -1.92
CA GLY A 176 20.08 4.13 -2.51
C GLY A 176 20.56 4.63 -3.87
N ARG A 177 21.87 4.87 -4.02
CA ARG A 177 22.46 5.25 -5.32
C ARG A 177 22.32 4.13 -6.36
N GLN A 178 22.44 2.87 -5.94
CA GLN A 178 22.29 1.72 -6.83
C GLN A 178 20.83 1.56 -7.28
N LEU A 179 19.88 1.74 -6.38
CA LEU A 179 18.43 1.68 -6.66
C LEU A 179 17.98 2.80 -7.61
N GLN A 180 18.56 4.01 -7.49
CA GLN A 180 18.26 5.14 -8.39
C GLN A 180 18.75 4.89 -9.82
N ARG A 181 19.75 4.04 -10.01
CA ARG A 181 20.26 3.67 -11.34
C ARG A 181 19.40 2.61 -12.04
N SER A 182 18.58 1.87 -11.28
CA SER A 182 17.62 0.95 -11.87
C SER A 182 16.45 1.74 -12.47
N VAL A 183 16.05 1.37 -13.69
CA VAL A 183 14.98 2.06 -14.43
C VAL A 183 13.68 1.95 -13.65
N MET A 184 13.17 3.10 -13.24
CA MET A 184 11.88 3.20 -12.54
C MET A 184 10.77 3.44 -13.56
N TYR A 185 9.91 2.46 -13.73
CA TYR A 185 8.67 2.66 -14.49
C TYR A 185 7.65 3.39 -13.61
N ARG A 186 7.15 4.53 -14.10
CA ARG A 186 6.04 5.25 -13.46
C ARG A 186 4.83 5.18 -14.37
N CYS A 187 3.76 4.56 -13.90
CA CYS A 187 2.49 4.61 -14.61
C CYS A 187 2.01 6.06 -14.73
N ARG A 188 1.80 6.53 -15.95
CA ARG A 188 1.34 7.91 -16.21
C ARG A 188 -0.07 8.17 -15.67
N ASN A 189 -0.85 7.11 -15.51
CA ASN A 189 -2.28 7.20 -15.17
C ASN A 189 -2.56 7.10 -13.66
N CYS A 190 -1.88 6.20 -12.94
CA CYS A 190 -2.11 5.99 -11.51
C CYS A 190 -0.89 6.34 -10.64
N HIS A 191 0.18 6.88 -11.25
CA HIS A 191 1.45 7.20 -10.60
C HIS A 191 2.16 6.03 -9.89
N PHE A 192 1.70 4.80 -10.12
CA PHE A 192 2.37 3.60 -9.63
C PHE A 192 3.81 3.54 -10.14
N LYS A 193 4.75 3.22 -9.24
CA LYS A 193 6.17 3.04 -9.58
C LYS A 193 6.50 1.57 -9.46
N SER A 194 7.11 1.00 -10.49
CA SER A 194 7.67 -0.36 -10.49
C SER A 194 9.12 -0.32 -10.95
N GLN A 195 9.94 -1.19 -10.41
CA GLN A 195 11.26 -1.47 -10.95
C GLN A 195 11.13 -2.56 -12.03
N VAL A 196 11.82 -2.38 -13.13
CA VAL A 196 12.00 -3.38 -14.20
C VAL A 196 13.32 -4.08 -13.99
#